data_76c833fdad6f16a8370bc534815e031c
#
_entry.id   76c833fdad6f16a8370bc534815e031c
#
_cell.length_a   1.000
_cell.length_b   1.000
_cell.length_c   1.000
_cell.angle_alpha   90.00
_cell.angle_beta   90.00
_cell.angle_gamma   90.00
#
_symmetry.space_group_name_H-M   'P 1'
#
loop_
_entity.id
_entity.type
_entity.pdbx_description
1 polymer ?
#
loop_
_entity_poly.entity_id
_entity_poly.type
_entity_poly.pdbx_seq_one_letter_code
_entity_poly.pdbx_strand_id
1 'polypeptide(L)'
;MYLLSIFCKPEQQESVLSTLHEQGVDRIGHYDHCWAITTYEGSHRALEGANPVFGGKGEVEHYPLLKIEINVEQHQVELTVKALKAMLGWEEPMVNIVKLANDEFCFN
;
A
#
# COMPACT_ATOMS: atom_id res chain seq x y z
N MET A 1 -9.28 8.98 11.18
CA MET A 1 -9.28 8.48 9.80
C MET A 1 -7.88 8.64 9.20
N TYR A 2 -7.39 7.61 8.59
CA TYR A 2 -6.07 7.58 7.98
C TYR A 2 -6.16 7.06 6.55
N LEU A 3 -5.32 7.59 5.67
CA LEU A 3 -5.15 7.09 4.32
C LEU A 3 -3.93 6.18 4.29
N LEU A 4 -4.12 4.95 3.84
CA LEU A 4 -3.00 4.08 3.51
C LEU A 4 -2.75 4.16 2.01
N SER A 5 -1.50 4.42 1.62
CA SER A 5 -1.07 4.35 0.24
C SER A 5 -0.08 3.19 0.12
N ILE A 6 -0.48 2.16 -0.60
CA ILE A 6 0.27 0.91 -0.70
C ILE A 6 0.84 0.83 -2.12
N PHE A 7 2.17 0.68 -2.20
CA PHE A 7 2.87 0.61 -3.47
C PHE A 7 3.26 -0.84 -3.72
N CYS A 8 2.84 -1.40 -4.84
CA CYS A 8 3.10 -2.80 -5.15
C CYS A 8 3.29 -3.01 -6.65
N LYS A 9 3.83 -4.16 -7.01
CA LYS A 9 3.90 -4.57 -8.42
C LYS A 9 2.52 -4.97 -8.92
N PRO A 10 2.24 -4.84 -10.24
CA PRO A 10 0.96 -5.26 -10.79
C PRO A 10 0.58 -6.70 -10.43
N GLU A 11 1.53 -7.62 -10.42
CA GLU A 11 1.28 -9.03 -10.09
C GLU A 11 0.96 -9.26 -8.61
N GLN A 12 1.17 -8.26 -7.75
CA GLN A 12 0.81 -8.34 -6.33
C GLN A 12 -0.58 -7.77 -6.02
N GLN A 13 -1.26 -7.25 -7.03
CA GLN A 13 -2.54 -6.57 -6.83
C GLN A 13 -3.54 -7.44 -6.06
N GLU A 14 -3.78 -8.65 -6.54
CA GLU A 14 -4.77 -9.52 -5.90
C GLU A 14 -4.43 -9.83 -4.46
N SER A 15 -3.15 -10.07 -4.17
CA SER A 15 -2.70 -10.35 -2.80
C SER A 15 -2.88 -9.16 -1.88
N VAL A 16 -2.60 -7.95 -2.36
CA VAL A 16 -2.83 -6.73 -1.58
C VAL A 16 -4.32 -6.57 -1.29
N LEU A 17 -5.15 -6.68 -2.31
CA LEU A 17 -6.60 -6.50 -2.16
C LEU A 17 -7.20 -7.56 -1.24
N SER A 18 -6.77 -8.81 -1.36
CA SER A 18 -7.20 -9.88 -0.46
C SER A 18 -6.81 -9.60 0.98
N THR A 19 -5.58 -9.10 1.20
CA THR A 19 -5.12 -8.74 2.54
C THR A 19 -5.99 -7.65 3.15
N LEU A 20 -6.30 -6.60 2.38
CA LEU A 20 -7.19 -5.53 2.84
C LEU A 20 -8.57 -6.05 3.18
N HIS A 21 -9.11 -6.92 2.34
CA HIS A 21 -10.43 -7.51 2.58
C HIS A 21 -10.44 -8.40 3.82
N GLU A 22 -9.41 -9.22 4.01
CA GLU A 22 -9.28 -10.08 5.19
C GLU A 22 -9.16 -9.28 6.48
N GLN A 23 -8.51 -8.11 6.43
CA GLN A 23 -8.43 -7.20 7.56
C GLN A 23 -9.72 -6.44 7.82
N GLY A 24 -10.69 -6.54 6.91
CA GLY A 24 -12.00 -5.90 7.06
C GLY A 24 -11.98 -4.39 6.92
N VAL A 25 -10.96 -3.83 6.25
CA VAL A 25 -10.78 -2.36 6.15
C VAL A 25 -11.36 -1.76 4.88
N ASP A 26 -11.87 -2.58 3.97
CA ASP A 26 -12.35 -2.18 2.65
C ASP A 26 -13.85 -1.83 2.63
N ARG A 27 -14.46 -1.64 3.79
CA ARG A 27 -15.90 -1.39 3.88
C ARG A 27 -16.21 0.07 4.11
N ILE A 28 -17.20 0.57 3.36
CA ILE A 28 -17.81 1.89 3.58
C ILE A 28 -19.32 1.67 3.61
N GLY A 29 -19.93 1.83 4.79
CA GLY A 29 -21.37 1.58 4.96
C GLY A 29 -21.72 0.14 4.61
N HIS A 30 -22.60 -0.03 3.62
CA HIS A 30 -23.04 -1.34 3.15
C HIS A 30 -22.30 -1.83 1.90
N TYR A 31 -21.13 -1.25 1.63
CA TYR A 31 -20.29 -1.64 0.49
C TYR A 31 -18.95 -2.19 0.99
N ASP A 32 -18.43 -3.17 0.28
CA ASP A 32 -17.05 -3.62 0.48
C ASP A 32 -16.25 -3.44 -0.81
N HIS A 33 -15.01 -3.88 -0.83
CA HIS A 33 -14.11 -3.70 -1.97
C HIS A 33 -13.94 -2.22 -2.33
N CYS A 34 -13.94 -1.34 -1.33
CA CYS A 34 -13.82 0.10 -1.50
C CYS A 34 -12.37 0.51 -1.42
N TRP A 35 -11.73 0.68 -2.56
CA TRP A 35 -10.36 1.15 -2.68
C TRP A 35 -10.19 1.88 -4.01
N ALA A 36 -9.07 2.59 -4.16
CA ALA A 36 -8.71 3.24 -5.42
C ALA A 36 -7.36 2.72 -5.88
N ILE A 37 -7.20 2.52 -7.18
CA ILE A 37 -5.98 1.99 -7.76
C ILE A 37 -5.49 2.92 -8.85
N THR A 38 -4.21 3.31 -8.78
CA THR A 38 -3.56 4.16 -9.78
C THR A 38 -2.30 3.44 -10.27
N THR A 39 -2.09 3.46 -11.59
CA THR A 39 -0.85 2.95 -12.19
C THR A 39 0.15 4.09 -12.31
N TYR A 40 1.42 3.82 -11.98
CA TYR A 40 2.48 4.82 -12.10
C TYR A 40 3.81 4.15 -12.41
N GLU A 41 4.82 4.96 -12.77
CA GLU A 41 6.17 4.47 -12.99
C GLU A 41 6.99 4.66 -11.71
N GLY A 42 7.61 3.59 -11.24
CA GLY A 42 8.55 3.63 -10.14
C GLY A 42 9.98 3.46 -10.61
N SER A 43 10.93 3.81 -9.77
CA SER A 43 12.33 3.57 -10.03
C SER A 43 13.11 3.36 -8.74
N HIS A 44 14.23 2.69 -8.84
CA HIS A 44 15.18 2.58 -7.75
C HIS A 44 16.57 2.25 -8.31
N ARG A 45 17.57 2.44 -7.48
CA ARG A 45 18.94 1.98 -7.74
C ARG A 45 19.48 1.35 -6.46
N ALA A 46 19.75 0.05 -6.52
CA ALA A 46 20.34 -0.65 -5.38
C ALA A 46 21.79 -0.23 -5.23
N LEU A 47 22.17 0.17 -4.02
CA LEU A 47 23.53 0.58 -3.68
C LEU A 47 24.29 -0.56 -3.00
N GLU A 48 25.58 -0.36 -2.74
CA GLU A 48 26.38 -1.33 -2.01
C GLU A 48 25.75 -1.64 -0.66
N GLY A 49 25.66 -2.92 -0.33
CA GLY A 49 24.99 -3.36 0.88
C GLY A 49 23.53 -3.74 0.72
N ALA A 50 22.90 -3.40 -0.40
CA ALA A 50 21.52 -3.79 -0.66
C ALA A 50 21.41 -5.26 -1.08
N ASN A 51 20.26 -5.84 -0.81
CA ASN A 51 19.94 -7.21 -1.23
C ASN A 51 18.58 -7.20 -1.94
N PRO A 52 18.55 -6.69 -3.19
CA PRO A 52 17.28 -6.47 -3.88
C PRO A 52 16.59 -7.78 -4.28
N VAL A 53 15.24 -7.80 -4.22
CA VAL A 53 14.44 -8.93 -4.68
C VAL A 53 14.29 -8.94 -6.19
N PHE A 54 14.57 -7.80 -6.85
CA PHE A 54 14.59 -7.69 -8.32
C PHE A 54 15.56 -6.59 -8.73
N GLY A 55 16.08 -6.70 -9.96
CA GLY A 55 17.09 -5.80 -10.47
C GLY A 55 18.48 -6.07 -9.92
N GLY A 56 19.49 -5.38 -10.43
CA GLY A 56 20.89 -5.47 -10.02
C GLY A 56 21.31 -4.28 -9.19
N LYS A 57 22.49 -4.37 -8.59
CA LYS A 57 23.11 -3.25 -7.88
C LYS A 57 23.73 -2.27 -8.86
N GLY A 58 23.64 -0.98 -8.57
CA GLY A 58 24.33 0.07 -9.30
C GLY A 58 23.61 0.58 -10.54
N GLU A 59 22.55 -0.06 -10.97
CA GLU A 59 21.76 0.34 -12.12
C GLU A 59 20.43 0.92 -11.69
N VAL A 60 19.97 2.00 -12.40
CA VAL A 60 18.65 2.56 -12.17
C VAL A 60 17.64 1.68 -12.90
N GLU A 61 16.72 1.10 -12.13
CA GLU A 61 15.64 0.29 -12.66
C GLU A 61 14.37 1.13 -12.79
N HIS A 62 13.62 0.96 -13.87
CA HIS A 62 12.33 1.61 -14.11
C HIS A 62 11.29 0.52 -14.33
N TYR A 63 10.12 0.66 -13.72
CA TYR A 63 9.11 -0.38 -13.80
C TYR A 63 7.72 0.18 -13.50
N PRO A 64 6.67 -0.48 -14.00
CA PRO A 64 5.32 -0.08 -13.62
C PRO A 64 5.00 -0.54 -12.21
N LEU A 65 4.32 0.31 -11.46
CA LEU A 65 3.84 0.02 -10.12
C LEU A 65 2.38 0.41 -10.00
N LEU A 66 1.73 -0.15 -8.99
CA LEU A 66 0.38 0.25 -8.59
C LEU A 66 0.46 0.98 -7.26
N LYS A 67 -0.37 2.01 -7.13
CA LYS A 67 -0.64 2.67 -5.86
C LYS A 67 -2.09 2.37 -5.50
N ILE A 68 -2.28 1.63 -4.40
CA ILE A 68 -3.60 1.29 -3.90
C ILE A 68 -3.86 2.14 -2.67
N GLU A 69 -4.95 2.90 -2.69
CA GLU A 69 -5.29 3.80 -1.61
C GLU A 69 -6.60 3.39 -0.96
N ILE A 70 -6.62 3.49 0.36
CA ILE A 70 -7.79 3.11 1.15
C ILE A 70 -7.81 3.92 2.45
N ASN A 71 -9.00 4.37 2.84
CA ASN A 71 -9.17 5.05 4.11
C ASN A 71 -9.47 4.01 5.19
N VAL A 72 -8.79 4.12 6.33
CA VAL A 72 -8.97 3.19 7.45
C VAL A 72 -9.15 3.94 8.76
N GLU A 73 -9.81 3.29 9.71
CA GLU A 73 -9.95 3.84 11.04
C GLU A 73 -8.66 3.65 11.83
N GLN A 74 -8.41 4.52 12.80
CA GLN A 74 -7.18 4.50 13.57
C GLN A 74 -6.88 3.13 14.19
N HIS A 75 -7.89 2.48 14.75
CA HIS A 75 -7.70 1.19 15.42
C HIS A 75 -7.34 0.05 14.46
N GLN A 76 -7.51 0.26 13.14
CA GLN A 76 -7.22 -0.76 12.11
C GLN A 76 -5.83 -0.62 11.50
N VAL A 77 -5.17 0.53 11.69
CA VAL A 77 -3.94 0.87 10.98
C VAL A 77 -2.82 -0.13 11.24
N GLU A 78 -2.53 -0.38 12.49
CA GLU A 78 -1.33 -1.14 12.86
C GLU A 78 -1.34 -2.57 12.34
N LEU A 79 -2.42 -3.30 12.57
CA LEU A 79 -2.53 -4.69 12.10
C LEU A 79 -2.55 -4.77 10.57
N THR A 80 -3.25 -3.84 9.93
CA THR A 80 -3.33 -3.80 8.47
C THR A 80 -1.96 -3.56 7.85
N VAL A 81 -1.21 -2.58 8.37
CA VAL A 81 0.12 -2.27 7.85
C VAL A 81 1.08 -3.43 8.07
N LYS A 82 1.02 -4.08 9.22
CA LYS A 82 1.84 -5.26 9.49
C LYS A 82 1.56 -6.39 8.48
N ALA A 83 0.28 -6.66 8.22
CA ALA A 83 -0.12 -7.69 7.27
C ALA A 83 0.36 -7.37 5.86
N LEU A 84 0.25 -6.10 5.45
CA LEU A 84 0.69 -5.65 4.13
C LEU A 84 2.20 -5.79 3.96
N LYS A 85 2.98 -5.36 4.95
CA LYS A 85 4.44 -5.43 4.87
C LYS A 85 4.92 -6.88 4.81
N ALA A 86 4.31 -7.77 5.59
CA ALA A 86 4.64 -9.19 5.55
C ALA A 86 4.34 -9.81 4.18
N MET A 87 3.21 -9.44 3.58
CA MET A 87 2.78 -9.95 2.29
C MET A 87 3.64 -9.43 1.14
N LEU A 88 4.01 -8.13 1.16
CA LEU A 88 4.75 -7.52 0.07
C LEU A 88 6.14 -8.11 -0.13
N GLY A 89 6.83 -8.46 0.95
CA GLY A 89 8.09 -9.16 0.88
C GLY A 89 9.26 -8.40 0.29
N TRP A 90 9.13 -7.08 0.06
CA TRP A 90 10.23 -6.25 -0.40
C TRP A 90 11.17 -5.93 0.75
N GLU A 91 12.44 -5.68 0.44
CA GLU A 91 13.43 -5.28 1.45
C GLU A 91 12.96 -4.01 2.18
N GLU A 92 12.50 -3.04 1.40
CA GLU A 92 11.96 -1.78 1.92
C GLU A 92 10.58 -1.54 1.33
N PRO A 93 9.54 -2.21 1.84
CA PRO A 93 8.19 -2.02 1.31
C PRO A 93 7.66 -0.63 1.63
N MET A 94 6.99 0.01 0.66
CA MET A 94 6.46 1.34 0.85
C MET A 94 4.96 1.27 1.12
N VAL A 95 4.60 1.59 2.36
CA VAL A 95 3.21 1.78 2.79
C VAL A 95 3.17 3.09 3.55
N ASN A 96 2.54 4.09 2.96
CA ASN A 96 2.43 5.41 3.59
C ASN A 96 1.17 5.49 4.43
N ILE A 97 1.30 6.12 5.59
CA ILE A 97 0.19 6.35 6.51
C ILE A 97 0.04 7.84 6.65
N VAL A 98 -1.11 8.37 6.22
CA VAL A 98 -1.38 9.81 6.25
C VAL A 98 -2.60 10.06 7.11
N LYS A 99 -2.46 10.96 8.08
CA LYS A 99 -3.60 11.36 8.92
C LYS A 99 -4.51 12.27 8.10
N LEU A 100 -5.78 11.92 8.01
CA LEU A 100 -6.77 12.71 7.27
C LEU A 100 -7.51 13.63 8.22
N ALA A 101 -7.89 14.80 7.70
CA ALA A 101 -8.65 15.78 8.46
C ALA A 101 -10.16 15.52 8.45
N ASN A 102 -10.59 14.38 7.91
CA ASN A 102 -12.00 14.05 7.74
C ASN A 102 -12.81 14.17 9.04
N ASP A 103 -12.19 13.77 10.17
CA ASP A 103 -12.87 13.76 11.46
C ASP A 103 -13.06 15.17 12.03
N GLU A 104 -12.40 16.17 11.47
CA GLU A 104 -12.54 17.57 11.88
C GLU A 104 -13.74 18.24 11.25
N PHE A 105 -14.36 17.60 10.25
CA PHE A 105 -15.47 18.17 9.49
C PHE A 105 -16.64 17.20 9.48
N CYS A 106 -17.86 17.75 9.59
CA CYS A 106 -19.08 16.95 9.50
C CYS A 106 -19.79 17.27 8.18
N PHE A 107 -19.92 16.23 7.36
CA PHE A 107 -20.67 16.33 6.10
C PHE A 107 -21.89 15.41 6.21
N ASN A 108 -23.06 16.01 6.14
CA ASN A 108 -24.33 15.26 6.21
C ASN A 108 -25.02 15.23 4.86
#